data_20be5d83fff429275810b1aba440d5f4
#
_entry.id   20be5d83fff429275810b1aba440d5f4
#
_cell.length_a   1.000
_cell.length_b   1.000
_cell.length_c   1.000
_cell.angle_alpha   90.00
_cell.angle_beta   90.00
_cell.angle_gamma   90.00
#
_symmetry.space_group_name_H-M   'P 1'
#
loop_
_entity.id
_entity.type
_entity.pdbx_description
1 polymer ?
#
loop_
_entity_poly.entity_id
_entity_poly.type
_entity_poly.pdbx_seq_one_letter_code
_entity_poly.pdbx_strand_id
1 'polypeptide(L)'
;MLHDNLGVNEKGHLTIAGVDTVVLAKEHGTPLIVFDENKLRENCRIYKESMARHFGENSLALYAGKAFCCKEMYRIAASEGVGADVVSGGELYTAVSAGFPTDRVFFHGNNKTDAEISYAIDNRIGY
;
A
#
# COMPACT_ATOMS: atom_id res chain seq x y z
N MET A 1 -8.84 22.18 -7.25
CA MET A 1 -7.81 22.35 -6.20
C MET A 1 -6.80 21.22 -6.40
N LEU A 2 -5.52 21.51 -6.60
CA LEU A 2 -4.49 20.48 -6.67
C LEU A 2 -4.26 19.88 -5.28
N HIS A 3 -3.89 18.60 -5.21
CA HIS A 3 -3.46 18.00 -3.96
C HIS A 3 -2.18 18.70 -3.47
N ASP A 4 -1.93 18.67 -2.18
CA ASP A 4 -0.84 19.37 -1.50
C ASP A 4 0.57 18.95 -1.97
N ASN A 5 0.69 17.74 -2.53
CA ASN A 5 1.92 17.22 -3.13
C ASN A 5 2.05 17.48 -4.64
N LEU A 6 1.09 18.16 -5.25
CA LEU A 6 1.12 18.54 -6.67
C LEU A 6 1.40 20.03 -6.82
N GLY A 7 2.24 20.39 -7.77
CA GLY A 7 2.61 21.78 -8.07
C GLY A 7 2.88 22.01 -9.54
N VAL A 8 3.21 23.24 -9.86
CA VAL A 8 3.70 23.63 -11.19
C VAL A 8 5.02 24.38 -11.00
N ASN A 9 6.06 23.98 -11.72
CA ASN A 9 7.37 24.63 -11.63
C ASN A 9 7.45 25.89 -12.55
N GLU A 10 8.59 26.58 -12.51
CA GLU A 10 8.85 27.78 -13.31
C GLU A 10 8.79 27.55 -14.83
N LYS A 11 8.93 26.30 -15.29
CA LYS A 11 8.80 25.91 -16.71
C LYS A 11 7.36 25.61 -17.11
N GLY A 12 6.39 25.74 -16.20
CA GLY A 12 4.99 25.38 -16.43
C GLY A 12 4.73 23.87 -16.41
N HIS A 13 5.69 23.06 -15.95
CA HIS A 13 5.52 21.60 -15.86
C HIS A 13 4.88 21.21 -14.54
N LEU A 14 4.00 20.21 -14.58
CA LEU A 14 3.45 19.57 -13.38
C LEU A 14 4.60 18.97 -12.55
N THR A 15 4.53 19.14 -11.23
CA THR A 15 5.42 18.47 -10.29
C THR A 15 4.62 17.57 -9.34
N ILE A 16 5.20 16.42 -8.98
CA ILE A 16 4.70 15.52 -7.94
C ILE A 16 5.78 15.47 -6.86
N ALA A 17 5.43 15.85 -5.63
CA ALA A 17 6.39 15.97 -4.52
C ALA A 17 7.64 16.82 -4.90
N GLY A 18 7.45 17.87 -5.70
CA GLY A 18 8.53 18.73 -6.18
C GLY A 18 9.31 18.21 -7.39
N VAL A 19 9.08 16.97 -7.83
CA VAL A 19 9.77 16.36 -8.97
C VAL A 19 9.03 16.65 -10.28
N ASP A 20 9.76 17.14 -11.29
CA ASP A 20 9.23 17.52 -12.61
C ASP A 20 8.79 16.26 -13.39
N THR A 21 7.51 16.16 -13.74
CA THR A 21 6.94 15.00 -14.44
C THR A 21 7.48 14.83 -15.86
N VAL A 22 7.87 15.91 -16.53
CA VAL A 22 8.48 15.86 -17.87
C VAL A 22 9.88 15.25 -17.80
N VAL A 23 10.62 15.53 -16.74
CA VAL A 23 11.95 14.91 -16.49
C VAL A 23 11.77 13.42 -16.22
N LEU A 24 10.84 13.04 -15.32
CA LEU A 24 10.52 11.63 -15.04
C LEU A 24 10.13 10.86 -16.32
N ALA A 25 9.26 11.44 -17.15
CA ALA A 25 8.84 10.80 -18.39
C ALA A 25 10.00 10.62 -19.40
N LYS A 26 10.95 11.55 -19.44
CA LYS A 26 12.14 11.43 -20.30
C LYS A 26 13.12 10.37 -19.80
N GLU A 27 13.27 10.25 -18.49
CA GLU A 27 14.21 9.33 -17.85
C GLU A 27 13.69 7.89 -17.85
N HIS A 28 12.39 7.71 -17.54
CA HIS A 28 11.79 6.39 -17.34
C HIS A 28 10.85 5.94 -18.45
N GLY A 29 10.51 6.80 -19.40
CA GLY A 29 9.56 6.53 -20.45
C GLY A 29 8.10 6.69 -20.01
N THR A 30 7.18 6.40 -20.93
CA THR A 30 5.73 6.41 -20.71
C THR A 30 5.08 5.16 -21.33
N PRO A 31 3.98 4.61 -20.78
CA PRO A 31 3.26 5.11 -19.59
C PRO A 31 4.03 4.91 -18.29
N LEU A 32 3.89 5.84 -17.35
CA LEU A 32 4.58 5.83 -16.04
C LEU A 32 3.58 6.10 -14.92
N ILE A 33 3.57 5.23 -13.90
CA ILE A 33 2.83 5.45 -12.66
C ILE A 33 3.81 5.97 -11.62
N VAL A 34 3.50 7.10 -11.01
CA VAL A 34 4.36 7.76 -10.01
C VAL A 34 3.65 7.77 -8.67
N PHE A 35 4.35 7.31 -7.64
CA PHE A 35 3.89 7.37 -6.25
C PHE A 35 4.78 8.31 -5.43
N ASP A 36 4.14 9.14 -4.61
CA ASP A 36 4.81 9.91 -3.58
C ASP A 36 4.84 9.08 -2.29
N GLU A 37 6.00 8.52 -1.97
CA GLU A 37 6.18 7.67 -0.79
C GLU A 37 5.88 8.42 0.51
N ASN A 38 6.29 9.69 0.62
CA ASN A 38 6.03 10.48 1.82
C ASN A 38 4.52 10.65 2.05
N LYS A 39 3.75 10.89 0.98
CA LYS A 39 2.29 11.01 1.06
C LYS A 39 1.62 9.68 1.40
N LEU A 40 2.12 8.57 0.87
CA LEU A 40 1.64 7.23 1.25
C LEU A 40 1.87 6.96 2.73
N ARG A 41 3.06 7.24 3.26
CA ARG A 41 3.39 7.08 4.67
C ARG A 41 2.54 7.99 5.57
N GLU A 42 2.39 9.24 5.19
CA GLU A 42 1.51 10.19 5.89
C GLU A 42 0.08 9.66 5.99
N ASN A 43 -0.48 9.18 4.87
CA ASN A 43 -1.82 8.61 4.85
C ASN A 43 -1.92 7.38 5.78
N CYS A 44 -0.95 6.47 5.76
CA CYS A 44 -0.93 5.32 6.67
C CYS A 44 -0.99 5.76 8.14
N ARG A 45 -0.19 6.77 8.52
CA ARG A 45 -0.16 7.32 9.88
C ARG A 45 -1.49 7.95 10.27
N ILE A 46 -2.09 8.77 9.38
CA ILE A 46 -3.40 9.40 9.61
C ILE A 46 -4.46 8.36 9.91
N TYR A 47 -4.55 7.29 9.11
CA TYR A 47 -5.52 6.22 9.35
C TYR A 47 -5.24 5.47 10.65
N LYS A 48 -4.00 5.09 10.91
CA LYS A 48 -3.60 4.40 12.14
C LYS A 48 -3.94 5.22 13.39
N GLU A 49 -3.54 6.49 13.41
CA GLU A 49 -3.78 7.40 14.54
C GLU A 49 -5.27 7.68 14.74
N SER A 50 -6.02 7.84 13.65
CA SER A 50 -7.47 8.03 13.72
C SER A 50 -8.18 6.79 14.27
N MET A 51 -7.77 5.60 13.83
CA MET A 51 -8.30 4.34 14.34
C MET A 51 -8.02 4.19 15.84
N ALA A 52 -6.77 4.40 16.27
CA ALA A 52 -6.40 4.35 17.69
C ALA A 52 -7.20 5.35 18.54
N ARG A 53 -7.36 6.58 18.06
CA ARG A 53 -8.10 7.64 18.75
C ARG A 53 -9.58 7.33 18.95
N HIS A 54 -10.24 6.74 17.93
CA HIS A 54 -11.69 6.58 17.94
C HIS A 54 -12.17 5.18 18.33
N PHE A 55 -11.32 4.16 18.13
CA PHE A 55 -11.65 2.75 18.36
C PHE A 55 -10.72 2.06 19.37
N GLY A 56 -9.73 2.79 19.90
CA GLY A 56 -8.76 2.27 20.88
C GLY A 56 -7.50 1.69 20.25
N GLU A 57 -6.47 1.53 21.08
CA GLU A 57 -5.11 1.12 20.67
C GLU A 57 -5.02 -0.26 20.01
N ASN A 58 -6.01 -1.13 20.24
CA ASN A 58 -6.07 -2.46 19.64
C ASN A 58 -6.71 -2.47 18.25
N SER A 59 -7.12 -1.31 17.73
CA SER A 59 -7.67 -1.20 16.38
C SER A 59 -6.56 -1.29 15.32
N LEU A 60 -6.88 -1.86 14.17
CA LEU A 60 -5.94 -2.06 13.08
C LEU A 60 -6.52 -1.52 11.77
N ALA A 61 -5.87 -0.53 11.18
CA ALA A 61 -6.16 -0.11 9.81
C ALA A 61 -5.55 -1.11 8.83
N LEU A 62 -6.25 -1.46 7.76
CA LEU A 62 -5.78 -2.40 6.75
C LEU A 62 -5.57 -1.68 5.40
N TYR A 63 -4.41 -1.93 4.79
CA TYR A 63 -4.17 -1.58 3.40
C TYR A 63 -4.85 -2.60 2.48
N ALA A 64 -5.73 -2.14 1.59
CA ALA A 64 -6.39 -2.99 0.61
C ALA A 64 -5.47 -3.24 -0.60
N GLY A 65 -4.90 -4.44 -0.69
CA GLY A 65 -3.95 -4.83 -1.74
C GLY A 65 -4.48 -4.65 -3.16
N LYS A 66 -5.78 -4.82 -3.36
CA LYS A 66 -6.45 -4.61 -4.66
C LYS A 66 -6.30 -3.20 -5.24
N ALA A 67 -5.99 -2.19 -4.43
CA ALA A 67 -5.79 -0.82 -4.89
C ALA A 67 -4.50 -0.69 -5.73
N PHE A 68 -3.40 -1.28 -5.26
CA PHE A 68 -2.15 -1.43 -6.00
C PHE A 68 -1.27 -2.51 -5.36
N CYS A 69 -1.21 -3.68 -5.99
CA CYS A 69 -0.49 -4.83 -5.46
C CYS A 69 0.96 -4.86 -5.96
N CYS A 70 1.89 -4.36 -5.16
CA CYS A 70 3.32 -4.56 -5.36
C CYS A 70 4.06 -4.68 -4.03
N LYS A 71 5.25 -5.29 -4.06
CA LYS A 71 6.04 -5.55 -2.83
C LYS A 71 6.35 -4.29 -2.05
N GLU A 72 6.63 -3.18 -2.73
CA GLU A 72 7.00 -1.93 -2.06
C GLU A 72 5.84 -1.34 -1.27
N MET A 73 4.61 -1.40 -1.80
CA MET A 73 3.43 -0.96 -1.06
C MET A 73 3.23 -1.76 0.24
N TYR A 74 3.45 -3.07 0.20
CA TYR A 74 3.40 -3.90 1.41
C TYR A 74 4.51 -3.57 2.40
N ARG A 75 5.74 -3.26 1.93
CA ARG A 75 6.84 -2.82 2.80
C ARG A 75 6.53 -1.50 3.49
N ILE A 76 5.99 -0.52 2.74
CA ILE A 76 5.57 0.78 3.28
C ILE A 76 4.49 0.57 4.34
N ALA A 77 3.40 -0.15 4.02
CA ALA A 77 2.31 -0.42 4.96
C ALA A 77 2.80 -1.13 6.24
N ALA A 78 3.66 -2.14 6.09
CA ALA A 78 4.26 -2.86 7.21
C ALA A 78 5.08 -1.94 8.12
N SER A 79 5.93 -1.09 7.52
CA SER A 79 6.81 -0.17 8.27
C SER A 79 6.05 0.91 9.03
N GLU A 80 4.88 1.31 8.54
CA GLU A 80 3.99 2.26 9.22
C GLU A 80 3.04 1.58 10.23
N GLY A 81 3.08 0.25 10.33
CA GLY A 81 2.28 -0.51 11.30
C GLY A 81 0.82 -0.71 10.88
N VAL A 82 0.53 -0.60 9.60
CA VAL A 82 -0.77 -0.91 8.98
C VAL A 82 -0.82 -2.40 8.64
N GLY A 83 -1.98 -3.05 8.80
CA GLY A 83 -2.19 -4.42 8.36
C GLY A 83 -2.50 -4.49 6.86
N ALA A 84 -2.71 -5.69 6.33
CA ALA A 84 -3.04 -5.90 4.92
C ALA A 84 -4.35 -6.66 4.76
N ASP A 85 -5.22 -6.18 3.86
CA ASP A 85 -6.37 -6.91 3.33
C ASP A 85 -5.99 -7.43 1.94
N VAL A 86 -5.92 -8.76 1.80
CA VAL A 86 -5.62 -9.47 0.57
C VAL A 86 -6.82 -10.30 0.14
N VAL A 87 -7.12 -10.32 -1.16
CA VAL A 87 -8.34 -10.95 -1.69
C VAL A 87 -8.06 -12.10 -2.66
N SER A 88 -6.79 -12.40 -2.92
CA SER A 88 -6.34 -13.48 -3.79
C SER A 88 -5.02 -14.09 -3.34
N GLY A 89 -4.74 -15.31 -3.79
CA GLY A 89 -3.45 -15.97 -3.55
C GLY A 89 -2.27 -15.18 -4.10
N GLY A 90 -2.45 -14.46 -5.22
CA GLY A 90 -1.42 -13.60 -5.79
C GLY A 90 -1.08 -12.39 -4.91
N GLU A 91 -2.09 -11.75 -4.31
CA GLU A 91 -1.88 -10.67 -3.34
C GLU A 91 -1.21 -11.19 -2.07
N LEU A 92 -1.68 -12.33 -1.55
CA LEU A 92 -1.07 -12.99 -0.39
C LEU A 92 0.40 -13.34 -0.67
N TYR A 93 0.70 -13.95 -1.83
CA TYR A 93 2.07 -14.25 -2.24
C TYR A 93 2.95 -13.00 -2.29
N THR A 94 2.41 -11.89 -2.82
CA THR A 94 3.13 -10.61 -2.91
C THR A 94 3.43 -10.06 -1.53
N ALA A 95 2.47 -10.08 -0.60
CA ALA A 95 2.66 -9.64 0.78
C ALA A 95 3.73 -10.48 1.50
N VAL A 96 3.61 -11.81 1.46
CA VAL A 96 4.59 -12.75 2.05
C VAL A 96 5.99 -12.53 1.44
N SER A 97 6.08 -12.43 0.11
CA SER A 97 7.35 -12.18 -0.60
C SER A 97 7.96 -10.80 -0.30
N ALA A 98 7.17 -9.86 0.18
CA ALA A 98 7.63 -8.54 0.64
C ALA A 98 8.17 -8.56 2.08
N GLY A 99 7.99 -9.67 2.80
CA GLY A 99 8.31 -9.79 4.23
C GLY A 99 7.27 -9.11 5.13
N PHE A 100 6.01 -9.03 4.67
CA PHE A 100 4.93 -8.45 5.48
C PHE A 100 4.67 -9.31 6.72
N PRO A 101 4.43 -8.71 7.92
CA PRO A 101 4.05 -9.44 9.13
C PRO A 101 2.74 -10.20 8.93
N THR A 102 2.82 -11.53 8.85
CA THR A 102 1.68 -12.37 8.44
C THR A 102 0.55 -12.41 9.45
N ASP A 103 0.84 -12.18 10.73
CA ASP A 103 -0.14 -12.02 11.81
C ASP A 103 -1.10 -10.82 11.62
N ARG A 104 -0.74 -9.86 10.78
CA ARG A 104 -1.55 -8.69 10.42
C ARG A 104 -2.14 -8.75 9.00
N VAL A 105 -2.16 -9.95 8.39
CA VAL A 105 -2.79 -10.19 7.09
C VAL A 105 -4.19 -10.74 7.30
N PHE A 106 -5.16 -10.14 6.61
CA PHE A 106 -6.55 -10.58 6.52
C PHE A 106 -6.81 -11.08 5.10
N PHE A 107 -7.07 -12.38 4.94
CA PHE A 107 -7.40 -12.96 3.65
C PHE A 107 -8.90 -12.94 3.43
N HIS A 108 -9.38 -11.85 2.90
CA HIS A 108 -10.78 -11.62 2.61
C HIS A 108 -11.19 -12.24 1.26
N GLY A 109 -12.49 -12.42 1.05
CA GLY A 109 -13.07 -12.94 -0.20
C GLY A 109 -13.82 -14.25 -0.02
N ASN A 110 -14.74 -14.53 -0.94
CA ASN A 110 -15.71 -15.63 -0.87
C ASN A 110 -15.50 -16.71 -1.94
N ASN A 111 -14.42 -16.66 -2.72
CA ASN A 111 -14.08 -17.68 -3.71
C ASN A 111 -12.60 -18.08 -3.63
N LYS A 112 -12.19 -18.57 -2.46
CA LYS A 112 -10.84 -19.08 -2.24
C LYS A 112 -10.77 -20.55 -2.67
N THR A 113 -9.70 -20.91 -3.37
CA THR A 113 -9.38 -22.31 -3.67
C THR A 113 -8.73 -23.00 -2.47
N ASP A 114 -8.79 -24.33 -2.42
CA ASP A 114 -8.13 -25.12 -1.37
C ASP A 114 -6.61 -24.85 -1.34
N ALA A 115 -5.99 -24.63 -2.50
CA ALA A 115 -4.57 -24.28 -2.60
C ALA A 115 -4.26 -22.92 -1.97
N GLU A 116 -5.11 -21.91 -2.16
CA GLU A 116 -4.95 -20.59 -1.54
C GLU A 116 -5.15 -20.65 -0.03
N ILE A 117 -6.11 -21.45 0.43
CA ILE A 117 -6.35 -21.67 1.86
C ILE A 117 -5.14 -22.39 2.49
N SER A 118 -4.62 -23.44 1.87
CA SER A 118 -3.43 -24.14 2.33
C SER A 118 -2.23 -23.21 2.40
N TYR A 119 -2.00 -22.41 1.36
CA TYR A 119 -0.92 -21.44 1.34
C TYR A 119 -1.03 -20.39 2.47
N ALA A 120 -2.25 -19.95 2.77
CA ALA A 120 -2.51 -19.01 3.86
C ALA A 120 -2.19 -19.64 5.24
N ILE A 121 -2.60 -20.89 5.46
CA ILE A 121 -2.32 -21.65 6.69
C ILE A 121 -0.81 -21.88 6.85
N ASP A 122 -0.13 -22.31 5.79
CA ASP A 122 1.32 -22.57 5.80
C ASP A 122 2.12 -21.32 6.15
N ASN A 123 1.66 -20.15 5.72
CA ASN A 123 2.26 -18.86 6.04
C ASN A 123 1.75 -18.24 7.34
N ARG A 124 0.87 -18.93 8.08
CA ARG A 124 0.36 -18.51 9.40
C ARG A 124 -0.20 -17.09 9.39
N ILE A 125 -1.03 -16.78 8.40
CA ILE A 125 -1.68 -15.47 8.35
C ILE A 125 -2.66 -15.29 9.53
N GLY A 126 -2.91 -14.05 9.93
CA GLY A 126 -3.70 -13.75 11.12
C GLY A 126 -5.18 -14.11 10.98
N TYR A 127 -5.80 -13.85 9.81
CA TYR A 127 -7.26 -13.97 9.64
C TYR A 127 -7.64 -14.41 8.23
#